data_5158799567c416252becd52ae7855e8e
#
_entry.id   5158799567c416252becd52ae7855e8e
#
_cell.length_a   1.000
_cell.length_b   1.000
_cell.length_c   1.000
_cell.angle_alpha   90.00
_cell.angle_beta   90.00
_cell.angle_gamma   90.00
#
_symmetry.space_group_name_H-M   'P 1'
#
loop_
_entity.id
_entity.type
_entity.pdbx_description
1 polymer ?
#
loop_
_entity_poly.entity_id
_entity_poly.type
_entity_poly.pdbx_seq_one_letter_code
_entity_poly.pdbx_strand_id
1 'polypeptide(L)'
;MPKSIWILIIATAINITGASFLWPLNAVIMTQVLGQTLTASGFVLMINAGAGVIGSLIGGRLFDKLGAYRTILIGATTSASAAILLAFFFETYVLYGLFLACMGFGSGMMAPSMYALAGSLWPEGGRRPFNAIYVAQNVGVSLGTALIGVVTLVRLTDVFIANAAVHVFMLGFIAFFFRKWDGQLGRTADTTLRVSHKIPFKKQYRLHALFLICGAFLISWIGYTQWQANVSVHIQDLGIALPLYSLLWTINGLMIVFAQPLIALIIRKFHLTIKGQMTAGIIIFALSYLVLTQASVFTMFLVAMLILTIGEMFVWPAVPTIANQLAPKGREGAYQGIVNSISTGGRMIGPLLGGLIVDFYSIEWLFLLISGLLLLSIPLVSIYDRPLQKEDEAQQSAS
;
A
#
# COMPACT_ATOMS: atom_id res chain seq x y z
N MET A 1 -12.49 -9.85 18.28
CA MET A 1 -11.83 -8.66 17.74
C MET A 1 -12.34 -7.43 18.45
N PRO A 2 -11.49 -6.52 18.96
CA PRO A 2 -11.93 -5.32 19.68
C PRO A 2 -12.81 -4.39 18.82
N LYS A 3 -13.80 -3.69 19.44
CA LYS A 3 -14.66 -2.73 18.74
C LYS A 3 -13.86 -1.59 18.06
N SER A 4 -12.74 -1.20 18.65
CA SER A 4 -11.82 -0.20 18.10
C SER A 4 -11.23 -0.60 16.75
N ILE A 5 -10.91 -1.88 16.58
CA ILE A 5 -10.40 -2.40 15.30
C ILE A 5 -11.48 -2.38 14.22
N TRP A 6 -12.75 -2.64 14.55
CA TRP A 6 -13.86 -2.51 13.58
C TRP A 6 -14.03 -1.09 13.07
N ILE A 7 -13.90 -0.09 13.94
CA ILE A 7 -13.94 1.33 13.54
C ILE A 7 -12.79 1.64 12.58
N LEU A 8 -11.59 1.12 12.85
CA LEU A 8 -10.43 1.33 12.00
C LEU A 8 -10.57 0.62 10.63
N ILE A 9 -11.15 -0.59 10.61
CA ILE A 9 -11.48 -1.33 9.36
C ILE A 9 -12.44 -0.52 8.50
N ILE A 10 -13.52 -0.02 9.09
CA ILE A 10 -14.53 0.78 8.36
C ILE A 10 -13.89 2.05 7.82
N ALA A 11 -13.11 2.76 8.64
CA ALA A 11 -12.39 3.95 8.22
C ALA A 11 -11.43 3.66 7.05
N THR A 12 -10.69 2.56 7.13
CA THR A 12 -9.76 2.13 6.07
C THR A 12 -10.52 1.81 4.77
N ALA A 13 -11.63 1.07 4.86
CA ALA A 13 -12.44 0.75 3.69
C ALA A 13 -12.99 2.02 3.02
N ILE A 14 -13.56 2.97 3.80
CA ILE A 14 -14.06 4.25 3.29
C ILE A 14 -12.94 5.04 2.59
N ASN A 15 -11.78 5.16 3.23
CA ASN A 15 -10.64 5.90 2.68
C ASN A 15 -10.18 5.33 1.34
N ILE A 16 -10.03 4.01 1.25
CA ILE A 16 -9.61 3.35 0.02
C ILE A 16 -10.70 3.38 -1.05
N THR A 17 -11.97 3.30 -0.67
CA THR A 17 -13.09 3.50 -1.61
C THR A 17 -12.97 4.85 -2.29
N GLY A 18 -12.75 5.94 -1.53
CA GLY A 18 -12.53 7.27 -2.11
C GLY A 18 -11.31 7.32 -3.04
N ALA A 19 -10.17 6.82 -2.60
CA ALA A 19 -8.95 6.80 -3.41
C ALA A 19 -9.13 6.02 -4.72
N SER A 20 -9.89 4.93 -4.69
CA SER A 20 -10.13 4.05 -5.84
C SER A 20 -11.02 4.66 -6.91
N PHE A 21 -11.73 5.75 -6.65
CA PHE A 21 -12.51 6.46 -7.67
C PHE A 21 -11.62 7.07 -8.76
N LEU A 22 -10.52 7.69 -8.40
CA LEU A 22 -9.68 8.40 -9.36
C LEU A 22 -8.56 7.53 -9.92
N TRP A 23 -8.09 6.56 -9.17
CA TRP A 23 -6.90 5.80 -9.50
C TRP A 23 -6.89 5.20 -10.93
N PRO A 24 -7.91 4.43 -11.37
CA PRO A 24 -7.92 3.90 -12.72
C PRO A 24 -8.27 4.93 -13.78
N LEU A 25 -8.87 6.07 -13.40
CA LEU A 25 -9.38 7.08 -14.32
C LEU A 25 -8.42 8.25 -14.53
N ASN A 26 -7.43 8.45 -13.68
CA ASN A 26 -6.53 9.59 -13.78
C ASN A 26 -5.87 9.73 -15.16
N ALA A 27 -5.32 8.63 -15.71
CA ALA A 27 -4.70 8.66 -17.03
C ALA A 27 -5.72 8.93 -18.13
N VAL A 28 -6.90 8.31 -18.05
CA VAL A 28 -8.01 8.50 -19.01
C VAL A 28 -8.49 9.96 -19.00
N ILE A 29 -8.72 10.53 -17.82
CA ILE A 29 -9.15 11.93 -17.69
C ILE A 29 -8.10 12.87 -18.23
N MET A 30 -6.82 12.70 -17.87
CA MET A 30 -5.75 13.57 -18.35
C MET A 30 -5.55 13.49 -19.86
N THR A 31 -5.70 12.31 -20.46
CA THR A 31 -5.54 12.15 -21.91
C THR A 31 -6.79 12.52 -22.69
N GLN A 32 -7.95 12.01 -22.31
CA GLN A 32 -9.19 12.15 -23.10
C GLN A 32 -9.96 13.45 -22.79
N VAL A 33 -9.91 13.94 -21.54
CA VAL A 33 -10.64 15.15 -21.14
C VAL A 33 -9.75 16.39 -21.22
N LEU A 34 -8.51 16.28 -20.71
CA LEU A 34 -7.57 17.41 -20.66
C LEU A 34 -6.63 17.49 -21.87
N GLY A 35 -6.71 16.54 -22.83
CA GLY A 35 -5.90 16.53 -24.04
C GLY A 35 -4.39 16.39 -23.82
N GLN A 36 -3.97 15.82 -22.68
CA GLN A 36 -2.57 15.68 -22.32
C GLN A 36 -1.97 14.36 -22.86
N THR A 37 -0.64 14.33 -22.99
CA THR A 37 0.06 13.10 -23.36
C THR A 37 0.10 12.10 -22.21
N LEU A 38 0.32 10.81 -22.50
CA LEU A 38 0.53 9.79 -21.46
C LEU A 38 1.75 10.10 -20.59
N THR A 39 2.80 10.67 -21.17
CA THR A 39 3.98 11.12 -20.44
C THR A 39 3.64 12.20 -19.41
N ALA A 40 2.84 13.21 -19.81
CA ALA A 40 2.37 14.26 -18.90
C ALA A 40 1.50 13.66 -17.77
N SER A 41 0.63 12.71 -18.11
CA SER A 41 -0.19 11.99 -17.14
C SER A 41 0.70 11.21 -16.15
N GLY A 42 1.69 10.49 -16.66
CA GLY A 42 2.67 9.75 -15.84
C GLY A 42 3.45 10.66 -14.89
N PHE A 43 3.83 11.85 -15.35
CA PHE A 43 4.52 12.86 -14.54
C PHE A 43 3.66 13.34 -13.36
N VAL A 44 2.38 13.63 -13.59
CA VAL A 44 1.44 14.01 -12.54
C VAL A 44 1.25 12.87 -11.51
N LEU A 45 1.11 11.63 -11.97
CA LEU A 45 0.99 10.47 -11.09
C LEU A 45 2.27 10.23 -10.28
N MET A 46 3.44 10.50 -10.87
CA MET A 46 4.72 10.43 -10.16
C MET A 46 4.80 11.49 -9.06
N ILE A 47 4.38 12.74 -9.33
CA ILE A 47 4.33 13.81 -8.33
C ILE A 47 3.35 13.44 -7.20
N ASN A 48 2.17 12.92 -7.52
CA ASN A 48 1.21 12.43 -6.53
C ASN A 48 1.81 11.35 -5.64
N ALA A 49 2.48 10.35 -6.22
CA ALA A 49 3.15 9.29 -5.48
C ALA A 49 4.30 9.84 -4.61
N GLY A 50 5.11 10.76 -5.14
CA GLY A 50 6.16 11.45 -4.40
C GLY A 50 5.63 12.23 -3.19
N ALA A 51 4.53 12.97 -3.38
CA ALA A 51 3.82 13.64 -2.29
C ALA A 51 3.33 12.65 -1.23
N GLY A 52 2.85 11.48 -1.66
CA GLY A 52 2.47 10.37 -0.78
C GLY A 52 3.65 9.83 0.06
N VAL A 53 4.84 9.70 -0.53
CA VAL A 53 6.07 9.31 0.20
C VAL A 53 6.39 10.33 1.29
N ILE A 54 6.41 11.62 0.93
CA ILE A 54 6.67 12.71 1.88
C ILE A 54 5.61 12.71 2.99
N GLY A 55 4.32 12.56 2.61
CA GLY A 55 3.21 12.44 3.54
C GLY A 55 3.39 11.27 4.51
N SER A 56 3.84 10.11 4.04
CA SER A 56 4.05 8.91 4.87
C SER A 56 5.17 9.11 5.91
N LEU A 57 6.27 9.72 5.52
CA LEU A 57 7.39 9.99 6.43
C LEU A 57 7.02 11.04 7.48
N ILE A 58 6.30 12.09 7.07
CA ILE A 58 5.82 13.13 7.98
C ILE A 58 4.72 12.57 8.88
N GLY A 59 3.75 11.85 8.31
CA GLY A 59 2.62 11.26 9.04
C GLY A 59 3.07 10.26 10.11
N GLY A 60 4.04 9.39 9.81
CA GLY A 60 4.61 8.48 10.79
C GLY A 60 5.25 9.22 11.98
N ARG A 61 6.01 10.30 11.73
CA ARG A 61 6.61 11.13 12.79
C ARG A 61 5.58 11.94 13.56
N LEU A 62 4.56 12.47 12.87
CA LEU A 62 3.47 13.21 13.51
C LEU A 62 2.61 12.29 14.39
N PHE A 63 2.37 11.06 13.97
CA PHE A 63 1.71 10.06 14.79
C PHE A 63 2.41 9.88 16.13
N ASP A 64 3.72 9.71 16.12
CA ASP A 64 4.52 9.52 17.33
C ASP A 64 4.52 10.79 18.23
N LYS A 65 4.39 12.00 17.66
CA LYS A 65 4.43 13.27 18.38
C LYS A 65 3.06 13.80 18.81
N LEU A 66 2.09 13.80 17.91
CA LEU A 66 0.76 14.41 18.09
C LEU A 66 -0.32 13.38 18.47
N GLY A 67 0.00 12.08 18.27
CA GLY A 67 -0.93 10.98 18.45
C GLY A 67 -1.76 10.67 17.20
N ALA A 68 -2.48 9.54 17.27
CA ALA A 68 -3.23 8.98 16.16
C ALA A 68 -4.29 9.93 15.61
N TYR A 69 -5.16 10.45 16.49
CA TYR A 69 -6.32 11.26 16.09
C TYR A 69 -5.92 12.48 15.28
N ARG A 70 -5.01 13.30 15.82
CA ARG A 70 -4.61 14.57 15.19
C ARG A 70 -3.91 14.35 13.85
N THR A 71 -3.04 13.36 13.77
CA THR A 71 -2.31 13.05 12.53
C THR A 71 -3.24 12.57 11.44
N ILE A 72 -4.15 11.64 11.76
CA ILE A 72 -5.13 11.13 10.79
C ILE A 72 -6.11 12.23 10.38
N LEU A 73 -6.53 13.10 11.31
CA LEU A 73 -7.43 14.23 11.02
C LEU A 73 -6.77 15.25 10.07
N ILE A 74 -5.50 15.61 10.29
CA ILE A 74 -4.75 16.50 9.38
C ILE A 74 -4.69 15.89 7.97
N GLY A 75 -4.32 14.60 7.85
CA GLY A 75 -4.27 13.92 6.56
C GLY A 75 -5.63 13.87 5.86
N ALA A 76 -6.69 13.55 6.60
CA ALA A 76 -8.06 13.52 6.07
C ALA A 76 -8.55 14.90 5.64
N THR A 77 -8.26 15.95 6.41
CA THR A 77 -8.61 17.33 6.06
C THR A 77 -7.89 17.76 4.77
N THR A 78 -6.59 17.48 4.67
CA THR A 78 -5.81 17.75 3.45
C THR A 78 -6.40 17.05 2.24
N SER A 79 -6.70 15.75 2.34
CA SER A 79 -7.28 14.98 1.24
C SER A 79 -8.68 15.46 0.87
N ALA A 80 -9.56 15.74 1.85
CA ALA A 80 -10.92 16.21 1.60
C ALA A 80 -10.94 17.60 0.95
N SER A 81 -10.12 18.54 1.45
CA SER A 81 -10.01 19.87 0.84
C SER A 81 -9.50 19.80 -0.59
N ALA A 82 -8.47 18.99 -0.85
CA ALA A 82 -7.93 18.79 -2.18
C ALA A 82 -8.95 18.10 -3.13
N ALA A 83 -9.71 17.12 -2.65
CA ALA A 83 -10.76 16.46 -3.43
C ALA A 83 -11.89 17.43 -3.81
N ILE A 84 -12.32 18.31 -2.88
CA ILE A 84 -13.30 19.35 -3.16
C ILE A 84 -12.77 20.31 -4.22
N LEU A 85 -11.55 20.83 -4.05
CA LEU A 85 -10.95 21.76 -5.01
C LEU A 85 -10.76 21.10 -6.38
N LEU A 86 -10.38 19.82 -6.41
CA LEU A 86 -10.28 19.07 -7.65
C LEU A 86 -11.62 18.97 -8.38
N ALA A 87 -12.73 18.80 -7.67
CA ALA A 87 -14.07 18.74 -8.27
C ALA A 87 -14.48 20.07 -8.94
N PHE A 88 -13.95 21.20 -8.49
CA PHE A 88 -14.23 22.50 -9.11
C PHE A 88 -13.23 22.91 -10.20
N PHE A 89 -11.98 22.44 -10.12
CA PHE A 89 -10.88 22.91 -10.95
C PHE A 89 -10.21 21.82 -11.79
N PHE A 90 -10.86 20.67 -12.00
CA PHE A 90 -10.28 19.53 -12.71
C PHE A 90 -9.93 19.83 -14.18
N GLU A 91 -10.55 20.82 -14.80
CA GLU A 91 -10.30 21.17 -16.21
C GLU A 91 -8.92 21.81 -16.44
N THR A 92 -8.27 22.30 -15.40
CA THR A 92 -6.95 22.91 -15.50
C THR A 92 -5.88 21.87 -15.11
N TYR A 93 -5.07 21.44 -16.08
CA TYR A 93 -4.05 20.40 -15.91
C TYR A 93 -3.12 20.64 -14.72
N VAL A 94 -2.62 21.89 -14.54
CA VAL A 94 -1.71 22.22 -13.44
C VAL A 94 -2.41 22.09 -12.07
N LEU A 95 -3.66 22.59 -11.98
CA LEU A 95 -4.46 22.48 -10.74
C LEU A 95 -4.86 21.04 -10.46
N TYR A 96 -5.18 20.29 -11.52
CA TYR A 96 -5.43 18.85 -11.42
C TYR A 96 -4.24 18.14 -10.75
N GLY A 97 -3.05 18.34 -11.27
CA GLY A 97 -1.82 17.75 -10.72
C GLY A 97 -1.52 18.21 -9.30
N LEU A 98 -1.70 19.49 -8.98
CA LEU A 98 -1.50 20.06 -7.65
C LEU A 98 -2.46 19.43 -6.63
N PHE A 99 -3.77 19.39 -6.91
CA PHE A 99 -4.74 18.85 -5.98
C PHE A 99 -4.60 17.33 -5.83
N LEU A 100 -4.27 16.63 -6.92
CA LEU A 100 -3.97 15.20 -6.84
C LEU A 100 -2.75 14.95 -5.95
N ALA A 101 -1.69 15.75 -6.05
CA ALA A 101 -0.52 15.67 -5.18
C ALA A 101 -0.88 15.94 -3.70
N CYS A 102 -1.73 16.94 -3.44
CA CYS A 102 -2.23 17.20 -2.08
C CYS A 102 -3.04 16.03 -1.52
N MET A 103 -3.86 15.36 -2.36
CA MET A 103 -4.57 14.13 -1.96
C MET A 103 -3.59 13.01 -1.66
N GLY A 104 -2.57 12.83 -2.49
CA GLY A 104 -1.50 11.87 -2.27
C GLY A 104 -0.76 12.09 -0.94
N PHE A 105 -0.43 13.35 -0.64
CA PHE A 105 0.19 13.74 0.62
C PHE A 105 -0.70 13.41 1.83
N GLY A 106 -1.97 13.80 1.80
CA GLY A 106 -2.92 13.53 2.90
C GLY A 106 -3.16 12.04 3.11
N SER A 107 -3.36 11.27 2.03
CA SER A 107 -3.50 9.81 2.10
C SER A 107 -2.21 9.14 2.59
N GLY A 108 -1.04 9.64 2.16
CA GLY A 108 0.26 9.22 2.64
C GLY A 108 0.42 9.40 4.16
N MET A 109 -0.06 10.50 4.73
CA MET A 109 -0.04 10.72 6.18
C MET A 109 -0.97 9.73 6.93
N MET A 110 -2.14 9.44 6.39
CA MET A 110 -3.12 8.56 7.05
C MET A 110 -2.68 7.11 7.08
N ALA A 111 -2.13 6.57 6.00
CA ALA A 111 -1.85 5.14 5.86
C ALA A 111 -0.94 4.58 6.98
N PRO A 112 0.28 5.09 7.23
CA PRO A 112 1.13 4.58 8.30
C PRO A 112 0.52 4.80 9.68
N SER A 113 -0.23 5.90 9.86
CA SER A 113 -0.92 6.20 11.12
C SER A 113 -2.03 5.19 11.43
N MET A 114 -2.77 4.72 10.42
CA MET A 114 -3.76 3.65 10.60
C MET A 114 -3.12 2.32 10.95
N TYR A 115 -1.99 1.95 10.33
CA TYR A 115 -1.24 0.74 10.67
C TYR A 115 -0.65 0.81 12.08
N ALA A 116 -0.04 1.93 12.46
CA ALA A 116 0.49 2.13 13.82
C ALA A 116 -0.62 2.07 14.87
N LEU A 117 -1.77 2.70 14.58
CA LEU A 117 -2.95 2.67 15.45
C LEU A 117 -3.48 1.23 15.60
N ALA A 118 -3.51 0.43 14.55
CA ALA A 118 -3.95 -0.96 14.61
C ALA A 118 -3.08 -1.81 15.54
N GLY A 119 -1.76 -1.67 15.43
CA GLY A 119 -0.81 -2.34 16.32
C GLY A 119 -0.98 -1.92 17.78
N SER A 120 -1.22 -0.62 18.03
CA SER A 120 -1.42 -0.06 19.38
C SER A 120 -2.76 -0.43 20.01
N LEU A 121 -3.83 -0.55 19.21
CA LEU A 121 -5.18 -0.90 19.69
C LEU A 121 -5.34 -2.38 20.02
N TRP A 122 -4.52 -3.24 19.43
CA TRP A 122 -4.61 -4.69 19.65
C TRP A 122 -3.22 -5.36 19.60
N PRO A 123 -2.34 -5.08 20.58
CA PRO A 123 -0.98 -5.61 20.61
C PRO A 123 -0.95 -7.16 20.60
N GLU A 124 -1.87 -7.80 21.35
CA GLU A 124 -1.94 -9.26 21.47
C GLU A 124 -2.45 -9.92 20.19
N GLY A 125 -2.98 -9.14 19.27
CA GLY A 125 -3.52 -9.61 17.98
C GLY A 125 -2.44 -10.10 17.02
N GLY A 126 -1.18 -9.74 17.23
CA GLY A 126 -0.06 -10.08 16.35
C GLY A 126 -0.32 -9.62 14.91
N ARG A 127 -0.44 -10.55 13.98
CA ARG A 127 -0.74 -10.26 12.56
C ARG A 127 -2.21 -9.89 12.29
N ARG A 128 -3.14 -10.25 13.18
CA ARG A 128 -4.59 -10.12 12.92
C ARG A 128 -5.07 -8.69 12.61
N PRO A 129 -4.65 -7.62 13.33
CA PRO A 129 -5.05 -6.25 12.99
C PRO A 129 -4.56 -5.82 11.61
N PHE A 130 -3.37 -6.24 11.20
CA PHE A 130 -2.80 -5.91 9.90
C PHE A 130 -3.50 -6.64 8.75
N ASN A 131 -3.84 -7.92 8.94
CA ASN A 131 -4.70 -8.67 8.02
C ASN A 131 -6.07 -8.00 7.87
N ALA A 132 -6.66 -7.53 8.96
CA ALA A 132 -7.96 -6.87 8.92
C ALA A 132 -7.91 -5.56 8.11
N ILE A 133 -6.85 -4.76 8.27
CA ILE A 133 -6.62 -3.56 7.43
C ILE A 133 -6.45 -3.96 5.97
N TYR A 134 -5.65 -4.98 5.68
CA TYR A 134 -5.43 -5.45 4.32
C TYR A 134 -6.73 -5.89 3.64
N VAL A 135 -7.58 -6.66 4.31
CA VAL A 135 -8.91 -7.03 3.81
C VAL A 135 -9.78 -5.79 3.61
N ALA A 136 -9.78 -4.85 4.55
CA ALA A 136 -10.53 -3.60 4.45
C ALA A 136 -10.11 -2.75 3.24
N GLN A 137 -8.81 -2.70 2.94
CA GLN A 137 -8.30 -2.02 1.75
C GLN A 137 -8.85 -2.66 0.47
N ASN A 138 -8.85 -3.98 0.38
CA ASN A 138 -9.36 -4.69 -0.80
C ASN A 138 -10.88 -4.57 -0.95
N VAL A 139 -11.63 -4.58 0.15
CA VAL A 139 -13.07 -4.25 0.14
C VAL A 139 -13.26 -2.81 -0.38
N GLY A 140 -12.46 -1.86 0.09
CA GLY A 140 -12.50 -0.48 -0.37
C GLY A 140 -12.20 -0.33 -1.85
N VAL A 141 -11.18 -1.02 -2.38
CA VAL A 141 -10.88 -1.05 -3.82
C VAL A 141 -12.07 -1.61 -4.60
N SER A 142 -12.60 -2.76 -4.19
CA SER A 142 -13.74 -3.41 -4.87
C SER A 142 -14.98 -2.53 -4.88
N LEU A 143 -15.31 -1.88 -3.76
CA LEU A 143 -16.43 -0.95 -3.67
C LEU A 143 -16.21 0.30 -4.53
N GLY A 144 -15.01 0.90 -4.46
CA GLY A 144 -14.68 2.09 -5.23
C GLY A 144 -14.75 1.84 -6.73
N THR A 145 -14.15 0.76 -7.21
CA THR A 145 -14.17 0.40 -8.63
C THR A 145 -15.57 0.01 -9.13
N ALA A 146 -16.39 -0.66 -8.31
CA ALA A 146 -17.78 -0.95 -8.65
C ALA A 146 -18.63 0.34 -8.75
N LEU A 147 -18.45 1.27 -7.81
CA LEU A 147 -19.16 2.54 -7.81
C LEU A 147 -18.77 3.43 -8.99
N ILE A 148 -17.51 3.40 -9.45
CA ILE A 148 -17.09 4.11 -10.68
C ILE A 148 -17.94 3.67 -11.85
N GLY A 149 -18.14 2.36 -12.04
CA GLY A 149 -18.94 1.83 -13.14
C GLY A 149 -20.36 2.41 -13.18
N VAL A 150 -20.96 2.68 -12.01
CA VAL A 150 -22.29 3.30 -11.90
C VAL A 150 -22.22 4.81 -12.15
N VAL A 151 -21.27 5.51 -11.57
CA VAL A 151 -21.12 6.97 -11.66
C VAL A 151 -20.77 7.39 -13.10
N THR A 152 -19.89 6.67 -13.77
CA THR A 152 -19.48 6.97 -15.15
C THR A 152 -20.55 6.71 -16.20
N LEU A 153 -21.63 5.97 -15.88
CA LEU A 153 -22.80 5.83 -16.74
C LEU A 153 -23.56 7.16 -16.94
N VAL A 154 -23.43 8.10 -15.99
CA VAL A 154 -24.07 9.42 -16.08
C VAL A 154 -23.14 10.40 -16.74
N ARG A 155 -22.01 10.74 -16.09
CA ARG A 155 -20.94 11.59 -16.65
C ARG A 155 -19.61 11.21 -16.02
N LEU A 156 -18.54 11.16 -16.83
CA LEU A 156 -17.19 10.86 -16.34
C LEU A 156 -16.74 11.89 -15.28
N THR A 157 -17.16 13.13 -15.40
CA THR A 157 -16.80 14.23 -14.48
C THR A 157 -17.48 14.12 -13.11
N ASP A 158 -18.61 13.39 -12.99
CA ASP A 158 -19.30 13.19 -11.71
C ASP A 158 -18.47 12.36 -10.72
N VAL A 159 -17.47 11.66 -11.24
CA VAL A 159 -16.47 10.94 -10.42
C VAL A 159 -15.76 11.88 -9.42
N PHE A 160 -15.49 13.11 -9.79
CA PHE A 160 -14.85 14.08 -8.90
C PHE A 160 -15.74 14.47 -7.72
N ILE A 161 -17.04 14.65 -7.98
CA ILE A 161 -18.04 14.97 -6.94
C ILE A 161 -18.19 13.76 -6.00
N ALA A 162 -18.30 12.56 -6.56
CA ALA A 162 -18.40 11.33 -5.78
C ALA A 162 -17.13 11.11 -4.93
N ASN A 163 -15.95 11.34 -5.50
CA ASN A 163 -14.68 11.28 -4.78
C ASN A 163 -14.63 12.28 -3.62
N ALA A 164 -14.99 13.55 -3.87
CA ALA A 164 -15.05 14.57 -2.83
C ALA A 164 -16.05 14.20 -1.71
N ALA A 165 -17.24 13.69 -2.06
CA ALA A 165 -18.24 13.25 -1.09
C ALA A 165 -17.72 12.15 -0.17
N VAL A 166 -17.02 11.14 -0.71
CA VAL A 166 -16.41 10.07 0.10
C VAL A 166 -15.32 10.62 1.02
N HIS A 167 -14.47 11.54 0.57
CA HIS A 167 -13.43 12.14 1.42
C HIS A 167 -14.01 13.03 2.52
N VAL A 168 -15.07 13.79 2.24
CA VAL A 168 -15.80 14.57 3.26
C VAL A 168 -16.48 13.65 4.28
N PHE A 169 -17.12 12.58 3.82
CA PHE A 169 -17.71 11.57 4.71
C PHE A 169 -16.63 10.92 5.59
N MET A 170 -15.47 10.58 5.03
CA MET A 170 -14.34 10.06 5.78
C MET A 170 -13.84 11.04 6.83
N LEU A 171 -13.72 12.33 6.51
CA LEU A 171 -13.33 13.38 7.45
C LEU A 171 -14.31 13.45 8.62
N GLY A 172 -15.62 13.46 8.35
CA GLY A 172 -16.67 13.43 9.38
C GLY A 172 -16.59 12.17 10.25
N PHE A 173 -16.38 11.01 9.63
CA PHE A 173 -16.21 9.73 10.33
C PHE A 173 -15.01 9.78 11.29
N ILE A 174 -13.86 10.27 10.86
CA ILE A 174 -12.66 10.44 11.70
C ILE A 174 -12.94 11.42 12.83
N ALA A 175 -13.48 12.59 12.53
CA ALA A 175 -13.77 13.61 13.53
C ALA A 175 -14.68 13.10 14.65
N PHE A 176 -15.64 12.24 14.33
CA PHE A 176 -16.58 11.69 15.30
C PHE A 176 -16.02 10.47 16.05
N PHE A 177 -15.56 9.44 15.32
CA PHE A 177 -15.21 8.16 15.93
C PHE A 177 -13.78 8.11 16.49
N PHE A 178 -12.82 8.88 15.95
CA PHE A 178 -11.43 8.83 16.39
C PHE A 178 -11.11 9.81 17.51
N ARG A 179 -11.98 10.78 17.77
CA ARG A 179 -11.81 11.78 18.84
C ARG A 179 -11.56 11.14 20.22
N LYS A 180 -12.17 9.99 20.49
CA LYS A 180 -11.95 9.24 21.74
C LYS A 180 -10.51 8.77 21.96
N TRP A 181 -9.71 8.73 20.91
CA TRP A 181 -8.29 8.36 20.97
C TRP A 181 -7.36 9.58 21.04
N ASP A 182 -7.93 10.80 21.12
CA ASP A 182 -7.12 12.01 21.31
C ASP A 182 -6.43 11.97 22.69
N GLY A 183 -5.11 12.04 22.67
CA GLY A 183 -4.29 12.02 23.87
C GLY A 183 -4.07 10.64 24.53
N GLN A 184 -4.71 9.57 24.05
CA GLN A 184 -4.54 8.21 24.63
C GLN A 184 -3.40 7.42 23.98
N LEU A 185 -3.13 7.65 22.70
CA LEU A 185 -2.15 6.91 21.91
C LEU A 185 -1.19 7.88 21.21
N GLY A 186 0.10 7.70 21.44
CA GLY A 186 1.16 8.58 20.91
C GLY A 186 1.89 9.43 21.96
N ARG A 187 1.27 9.71 23.11
CA ARG A 187 1.88 10.49 24.19
C ARG A 187 2.83 9.72 25.11
N THR A 188 2.97 8.41 24.94
CA THR A 188 3.97 7.62 25.68
C THR A 188 5.42 7.99 25.30
N ALA A 189 5.60 8.80 24.26
CA ALA A 189 6.90 9.29 23.82
C ALA A 189 7.50 10.39 24.73
N ASP A 190 6.69 11.07 25.58
CA ASP A 190 7.18 12.27 26.29
C ASP A 190 8.04 11.95 27.52
N THR A 191 7.98 10.73 28.06
CA THR A 191 8.73 10.37 29.26
C THR A 191 10.05 9.63 28.96
N THR A 192 10.16 8.98 27.79
CA THR A 192 11.36 8.21 27.43
C THR A 192 12.23 8.85 26.35
N LEU A 193 11.72 9.86 25.62
CA LEU A 193 12.48 10.54 24.57
C LEU A 193 13.50 11.59 25.06
N ARG A 194 13.51 11.94 26.37
CA ARG A 194 14.50 12.87 26.94
C ARG A 194 15.91 12.31 27.07
N VAL A 195 16.10 11.00 26.85
CA VAL A 195 17.42 10.34 26.87
C VAL A 195 17.64 9.56 25.58
N SER A 196 17.36 10.15 24.43
CA SER A 196 17.87 9.60 23.19
C SER A 196 19.29 10.11 22.97
N HIS A 197 20.28 9.45 23.56
CA HIS A 197 21.58 9.42 22.94
C HIS A 197 21.39 9.04 21.48
N LYS A 198 21.85 9.88 20.54
CA LYS A 198 21.83 9.58 19.11
C LYS A 198 22.65 8.29 18.91
N ILE A 199 21.97 7.13 18.93
CA ILE A 199 22.61 5.85 18.66
C ILE A 199 23.13 5.94 17.21
N PRO A 200 24.45 5.77 16.98
CA PRO A 200 25.01 5.79 15.63
C PRO A 200 24.26 4.82 14.73
N PHE A 201 24.04 5.17 13.47
CA PHE A 201 23.30 4.33 12.52
C PHE A 201 23.80 2.87 12.48
N LYS A 202 25.11 2.67 12.58
CA LYS A 202 25.74 1.32 12.65
C LYS A 202 25.25 0.45 13.83
N LYS A 203 24.72 1.04 14.91
CA LYS A 203 24.19 0.31 16.08
C LYS A 203 22.66 0.24 16.09
N GLN A 204 21.98 0.66 15.00
CA GLN A 204 20.53 0.59 14.91
C GLN A 204 20.10 -0.72 14.24
N TYR A 205 20.39 -1.84 14.90
CA TYR A 205 20.16 -3.19 14.36
C TYR A 205 18.72 -3.44 13.88
N ARG A 206 17.73 -2.94 14.62
CA ARG A 206 16.31 -3.05 14.25
C ARG A 206 15.95 -2.31 12.97
N LEU A 207 16.57 -1.14 12.76
CA LEU A 207 16.38 -0.36 11.53
C LEU A 207 17.05 -1.05 10.34
N HIS A 208 18.21 -1.67 10.53
CA HIS A 208 18.85 -2.48 9.47
C HIS A 208 17.98 -3.69 9.09
N ALA A 209 17.43 -4.40 10.09
CA ALA A 209 16.48 -5.48 9.86
C ALA A 209 15.27 -5.00 9.05
N LEU A 210 14.71 -3.85 9.39
CA LEU A 210 13.61 -3.24 8.64
C LEU A 210 14.00 -2.94 7.18
N PHE A 211 15.18 -2.35 6.93
CA PHE A 211 15.60 -2.03 5.56
C PHE A 211 15.82 -3.28 4.70
N LEU A 212 16.28 -4.39 5.27
CA LEU A 212 16.39 -5.66 4.54
C LEU A 212 15.00 -6.15 4.08
N ILE A 213 14.00 -6.13 4.97
CA ILE A 213 12.61 -6.45 4.62
C ILE A 213 12.04 -5.46 3.61
N CYS A 214 12.30 -4.18 3.78
CA CYS A 214 11.88 -3.13 2.86
C CYS A 214 12.46 -3.30 1.44
N GLY A 215 13.69 -3.81 1.31
CA GLY A 215 14.28 -4.14 0.01
C GLY A 215 13.47 -5.20 -0.74
N ALA A 216 13.13 -6.31 -0.08
CA ALA A 216 12.30 -7.35 -0.67
C ALA A 216 10.87 -6.84 -0.96
N PHE A 217 10.33 -6.00 -0.10
CA PHE A 217 9.01 -5.40 -0.26
C PHE A 217 8.95 -4.41 -1.44
N LEU A 218 10.00 -3.61 -1.64
CA LEU A 218 10.14 -2.72 -2.79
C LEU A 218 10.08 -3.51 -4.10
N ILE A 219 10.86 -4.60 -4.20
CA ILE A 219 10.86 -5.48 -5.37
C ILE A 219 9.48 -6.08 -5.61
N SER A 220 8.80 -6.52 -4.53
CA SER A 220 7.43 -7.05 -4.62
C SER A 220 6.46 -6.01 -5.17
N TRP A 221 6.57 -4.72 -4.77
CA TRP A 221 5.75 -3.64 -5.28
C TRP A 221 6.08 -3.27 -6.74
N ILE A 222 7.36 -3.24 -7.09
CA ILE A 222 7.79 -3.04 -8.50
C ILE A 222 7.15 -4.11 -9.39
N GLY A 223 7.20 -5.38 -8.96
CA GLY A 223 6.50 -6.45 -9.64
C GLY A 223 4.99 -6.18 -9.70
N TYR A 224 4.33 -6.06 -8.56
CA TYR A 224 2.87 -5.91 -8.48
C TYR A 224 2.30 -4.82 -9.41
N THR A 225 2.99 -3.69 -9.52
CA THR A 225 2.55 -2.59 -10.36
C THR A 225 2.61 -2.87 -11.86
N GLN A 226 3.35 -3.90 -12.29
CA GLN A 226 3.36 -4.31 -13.70
C GLN A 226 1.98 -4.79 -14.16
N TRP A 227 1.22 -5.41 -13.27
CA TRP A 227 -0.16 -5.81 -13.54
C TRP A 227 -1.05 -4.62 -13.90
N GLN A 228 -0.82 -3.49 -13.26
CA GLN A 228 -1.61 -2.28 -13.47
C GLN A 228 -1.14 -1.47 -14.67
N ALA A 229 0.17 -1.49 -14.98
CA ALA A 229 0.77 -0.73 -16.06
C ALA A 229 0.90 -1.56 -17.35
N ASN A 230 1.84 -2.49 -17.36
CA ASN A 230 2.26 -3.15 -18.60
C ASN A 230 1.38 -4.36 -18.97
N VAL A 231 0.93 -5.17 -17.99
CA VAL A 231 0.04 -6.30 -18.27
C VAL A 231 -1.33 -5.82 -18.76
N SER A 232 -1.81 -4.69 -18.26
CA SER A 232 -3.09 -4.11 -18.73
C SER A 232 -3.07 -3.72 -20.21
N VAL A 233 -1.96 -3.22 -20.70
CA VAL A 233 -1.76 -2.88 -22.12
C VAL A 233 -1.62 -4.16 -22.94
N HIS A 234 -0.74 -5.06 -22.51
CA HIS A 234 -0.47 -6.32 -23.20
C HIS A 234 -1.73 -7.18 -23.41
N ILE A 235 -2.60 -7.27 -22.40
CA ILE A 235 -3.90 -7.95 -22.52
C ILE A 235 -4.75 -7.35 -23.64
N GLN A 236 -4.76 -6.03 -23.78
CA GLN A 236 -5.51 -5.34 -24.82
C GLN A 236 -4.87 -5.53 -26.21
N ASP A 237 -3.55 -5.52 -26.30
CA ASP A 237 -2.80 -5.81 -27.55
C ASP A 237 -3.07 -7.22 -28.07
N LEU A 238 -3.35 -8.19 -27.17
CA LEU A 238 -3.82 -9.52 -27.51
C LEU A 238 -5.31 -9.60 -27.91
N GLY A 239 -6.01 -8.45 -27.96
CA GLY A 239 -7.43 -8.38 -28.32
C GLY A 239 -8.39 -8.81 -27.18
N ILE A 240 -7.90 -8.98 -25.98
CA ILE A 240 -8.74 -9.29 -24.81
C ILE A 240 -9.39 -8.00 -24.30
N ALA A 241 -10.71 -7.99 -24.26
CA ALA A 241 -11.49 -6.80 -23.91
C ALA A 241 -11.20 -6.28 -22.49
N LEU A 242 -11.15 -4.95 -22.33
CA LEU A 242 -10.88 -4.28 -21.05
C LEU A 242 -11.80 -4.74 -19.88
N PRO A 243 -13.10 -5.05 -20.08
CA PRO A 243 -13.93 -5.61 -19.02
C PRO A 243 -13.40 -6.93 -18.45
N LEU A 244 -12.78 -7.78 -19.27
CA LEU A 244 -12.16 -9.02 -18.80
C LEU A 244 -10.92 -8.75 -17.94
N TYR A 245 -10.10 -7.76 -18.31
CA TYR A 245 -9.02 -7.31 -17.46
C TYR A 245 -9.53 -6.78 -16.10
N SER A 246 -10.59 -5.97 -16.11
CA SER A 246 -11.22 -5.48 -14.87
C SER A 246 -11.78 -6.61 -14.01
N LEU A 247 -12.28 -7.67 -14.64
CA LEU A 247 -12.75 -8.87 -13.94
C LEU A 247 -11.62 -9.58 -13.18
N LEU A 248 -10.37 -9.58 -13.68
CA LEU A 248 -9.21 -10.12 -12.95
C LEU A 248 -9.04 -9.45 -11.59
N TRP A 249 -9.16 -8.11 -11.53
CA TRP A 249 -9.05 -7.36 -10.28
C TRP A 249 -10.25 -7.59 -9.34
N THR A 250 -11.43 -7.76 -9.90
CA THR A 250 -12.60 -8.14 -9.10
C THR A 250 -12.40 -9.51 -8.45
N ILE A 251 -11.91 -10.49 -9.22
CA ILE A 251 -11.60 -11.84 -8.72
C ILE A 251 -10.48 -11.78 -7.67
N ASN A 252 -9.42 -11.00 -7.90
CA ASN A 252 -8.36 -10.76 -6.92
C ASN A 252 -8.95 -10.26 -5.58
N GLY A 253 -9.74 -9.19 -5.62
CA GLY A 253 -10.35 -8.64 -4.40
C GLY A 253 -11.28 -9.62 -3.67
N LEU A 254 -12.16 -10.32 -4.41
CA LEU A 254 -13.04 -11.34 -3.83
C LEU A 254 -12.24 -12.48 -3.22
N MET A 255 -11.22 -12.97 -3.92
CA MET A 255 -10.36 -14.03 -3.42
C MET A 255 -9.66 -13.64 -2.11
N ILE A 256 -9.15 -12.40 -2.00
CA ILE A 256 -8.56 -11.90 -0.77
C ILE A 256 -9.57 -11.95 0.38
N VAL A 257 -10.79 -11.46 0.16
CA VAL A 257 -11.83 -11.44 1.19
C VAL A 257 -12.19 -12.85 1.66
N PHE A 258 -12.44 -13.77 0.73
CA PHE A 258 -12.95 -15.10 1.06
C PHE A 258 -11.86 -16.11 1.39
N ALA A 259 -10.66 -16.02 0.82
CA ALA A 259 -9.59 -16.99 1.06
C ALA A 259 -8.65 -16.58 2.21
N GLN A 260 -8.70 -15.35 2.74
CA GLN A 260 -7.86 -14.93 3.87
C GLN A 260 -8.02 -15.84 5.12
N PRO A 261 -9.22 -16.32 5.50
CA PRO A 261 -9.36 -17.29 6.59
C PRO A 261 -8.62 -18.61 6.31
N LEU A 262 -8.63 -19.09 5.05
CA LEU A 262 -7.91 -20.29 4.64
C LEU A 262 -6.39 -20.11 4.75
N ILE A 263 -5.87 -18.98 4.31
CA ILE A 263 -4.44 -18.63 4.48
C ILE A 263 -4.07 -18.63 5.97
N ALA A 264 -4.91 -18.06 6.83
CA ALA A 264 -4.68 -18.07 8.28
C ALA A 264 -4.65 -19.49 8.86
N LEU A 265 -5.48 -20.41 8.35
CA LEU A 265 -5.48 -21.82 8.72
C LEU A 265 -4.19 -22.51 8.26
N ILE A 266 -3.74 -22.27 7.04
CA ILE A 266 -2.49 -22.80 6.47
C ILE A 266 -1.30 -22.35 7.35
N ILE A 267 -1.20 -21.07 7.64
CA ILE A 267 -0.15 -20.49 8.48
C ILE A 267 -0.11 -21.19 9.85
N ARG A 268 -1.28 -21.39 10.46
CA ARG A 268 -1.39 -22.05 11.77
C ARG A 268 -1.06 -23.54 11.70
N LYS A 269 -1.58 -24.26 10.70
CA LYS A 269 -1.37 -25.70 10.54
C LYS A 269 0.09 -26.06 10.32
N PHE A 270 0.80 -25.28 9.51
CA PHE A 270 2.20 -25.49 9.16
C PHE A 270 3.17 -24.70 10.05
N HIS A 271 2.67 -24.01 11.11
CA HIS A 271 3.48 -23.19 12.02
C HIS A 271 4.43 -22.22 11.29
N LEU A 272 3.97 -21.63 10.20
CA LEU A 272 4.79 -20.75 9.37
C LEU A 272 5.17 -19.48 10.14
N THR A 273 6.47 -19.29 10.35
CA THR A 273 7.00 -18.02 10.87
C THR A 273 6.69 -16.88 9.89
N ILE A 274 6.72 -15.63 10.35
CA ILE A 274 6.49 -14.47 9.46
C ILE A 274 7.52 -14.44 8.32
N LYS A 275 8.77 -14.83 8.61
CA LYS A 275 9.85 -15.02 7.63
C LYS A 275 9.47 -16.08 6.59
N GLY A 276 9.00 -17.25 7.02
CA GLY A 276 8.54 -18.32 6.14
C GLY A 276 7.34 -17.91 5.27
N GLN A 277 6.39 -17.16 5.84
CA GLN A 277 5.26 -16.61 5.11
C GLN A 277 5.71 -15.68 3.98
N MET A 278 6.62 -14.75 4.30
CA MET A 278 7.14 -13.80 3.33
C MET A 278 7.92 -14.50 2.21
N THR A 279 8.77 -15.47 2.56
CA THR A 279 9.51 -16.27 1.59
C THR A 279 8.57 -17.06 0.67
N ALA A 280 7.59 -17.78 1.22
CA ALA A 280 6.60 -18.53 0.45
C ALA A 280 5.80 -17.59 -0.48
N GLY A 281 5.37 -16.43 0.03
CA GLY A 281 4.65 -15.44 -0.75
C GLY A 281 5.48 -14.92 -1.94
N ILE A 282 6.75 -14.59 -1.74
CA ILE A 282 7.65 -14.13 -2.81
C ILE A 282 7.86 -15.21 -3.88
N ILE A 283 8.02 -16.48 -3.48
CA ILE A 283 8.13 -17.60 -4.44
C ILE A 283 6.86 -17.73 -5.28
N ILE A 284 5.69 -17.64 -4.63
CA ILE A 284 4.39 -17.71 -5.32
C ILE A 284 4.23 -16.51 -6.27
N PHE A 285 4.65 -15.31 -5.88
CA PHE A 285 4.70 -14.15 -6.76
C PHE A 285 5.56 -14.39 -8.00
N ALA A 286 6.78 -14.93 -7.82
CA ALA A 286 7.68 -15.24 -8.92
C ALA A 286 7.06 -16.26 -9.89
N LEU A 287 6.39 -17.29 -9.37
CA LEU A 287 5.67 -18.29 -10.18
C LEU A 287 4.55 -17.66 -11.02
N SER A 288 3.81 -16.67 -10.49
CA SER A 288 2.81 -15.93 -11.27
C SER A 288 3.42 -15.28 -12.52
N TYR A 289 4.58 -14.65 -12.38
CA TYR A 289 5.28 -14.03 -13.52
C TYR A 289 5.81 -15.04 -14.52
N LEU A 290 6.24 -16.22 -14.06
CA LEU A 290 6.61 -17.31 -14.99
C LEU A 290 5.40 -17.81 -15.79
N VAL A 291 4.21 -17.87 -15.19
CA VAL A 291 2.99 -18.20 -15.94
C VAL A 291 2.65 -17.12 -16.96
N LEU A 292 2.85 -15.84 -16.62
CA LEU A 292 2.61 -14.72 -17.53
C LEU A 292 3.47 -14.76 -18.80
N THR A 293 4.69 -15.33 -18.75
CA THR A 293 5.54 -15.43 -19.96
C THR A 293 4.93 -16.27 -21.08
N GLN A 294 3.96 -17.12 -20.75
CA GLN A 294 3.26 -17.99 -21.70
C GLN A 294 1.79 -17.57 -21.91
N ALA A 295 1.36 -16.47 -21.28
CA ALA A 295 -0.03 -16.06 -21.27
C ALA A 295 -0.42 -15.38 -22.59
N SER A 296 -1.25 -16.04 -23.38
CA SER A 296 -1.80 -15.53 -24.64
C SER A 296 -3.33 -15.49 -24.68
N VAL A 297 -3.98 -16.11 -23.70
CA VAL A 297 -5.44 -16.17 -23.58
C VAL A 297 -5.88 -15.77 -22.17
N PHE A 298 -7.09 -15.25 -22.05
CA PHE A 298 -7.63 -14.76 -20.76
C PHE A 298 -7.48 -15.76 -19.61
N THR A 299 -7.70 -17.04 -19.86
CA THR A 299 -7.61 -18.07 -18.81
C THR A 299 -6.21 -18.17 -18.19
N MET A 300 -5.15 -17.96 -18.98
CA MET A 300 -3.78 -17.97 -18.45
C MET A 300 -3.51 -16.73 -17.58
N PHE A 301 -4.00 -15.56 -17.98
CA PHE A 301 -3.95 -14.36 -17.14
C PHE A 301 -4.74 -14.54 -15.85
N LEU A 302 -5.90 -15.22 -15.91
CA LEU A 302 -6.67 -15.57 -14.72
C LEU A 302 -5.88 -16.48 -13.78
N VAL A 303 -5.26 -17.54 -14.28
CA VAL A 303 -4.41 -18.43 -13.48
C VAL A 303 -3.25 -17.68 -12.85
N ALA A 304 -2.56 -16.84 -13.62
CA ALA A 304 -1.47 -16.03 -13.11
C ALA A 304 -1.95 -15.05 -12.02
N MET A 305 -3.13 -14.43 -12.17
CA MET A 305 -3.74 -13.55 -11.16
C MET A 305 -4.09 -14.31 -9.88
N LEU A 306 -4.64 -15.51 -9.98
CA LEU A 306 -4.96 -16.34 -8.80
C LEU A 306 -3.69 -16.71 -8.03
N ILE A 307 -2.62 -17.09 -8.73
CA ILE A 307 -1.30 -17.37 -8.12
C ILE A 307 -0.75 -16.10 -7.45
N LEU A 308 -0.75 -14.97 -8.15
CA LEU A 308 -0.32 -13.68 -7.61
C LEU A 308 -1.04 -13.36 -6.30
N THR A 309 -2.37 -13.50 -6.30
CA THR A 309 -3.23 -13.19 -5.15
C THR A 309 -2.89 -14.03 -3.92
N ILE A 310 -2.56 -15.32 -4.11
CA ILE A 310 -2.10 -16.16 -3.00
C ILE A 310 -0.81 -15.60 -2.41
N GLY A 311 0.18 -15.27 -3.25
CA GLY A 311 1.43 -14.64 -2.82
C GLY A 311 1.21 -13.34 -2.07
N GLU A 312 0.31 -12.49 -2.58
CA GLU A 312 -0.11 -11.22 -2.01
C GLU A 312 -0.63 -11.37 -0.58
N MET A 313 -1.50 -12.33 -0.33
CA MET A 313 -2.06 -12.60 0.99
C MET A 313 -1.00 -13.04 2.03
N PHE A 314 0.12 -13.58 1.58
CA PHE A 314 1.26 -13.91 2.46
C PHE A 314 2.15 -12.68 2.73
N VAL A 315 2.50 -11.91 1.70
CA VAL A 315 3.51 -10.83 1.78
C VAL A 315 2.95 -9.57 2.43
N TRP A 316 1.80 -9.05 1.93
CA TRP A 316 1.31 -7.72 2.30
C TRP A 316 1.04 -7.56 3.80
N PRO A 317 0.39 -8.49 4.51
CA PRO A 317 0.17 -8.34 5.94
C PRO A 317 1.42 -8.67 6.79
N ALA A 318 2.41 -9.38 6.22
CA ALA A 318 3.63 -9.75 6.95
C ALA A 318 4.52 -8.53 7.21
N VAL A 319 4.70 -7.65 6.21
CA VAL A 319 5.63 -6.52 6.30
C VAL A 319 5.25 -5.51 7.38
N PRO A 320 4.00 -4.99 7.45
CA PRO A 320 3.59 -4.15 8.57
C PRO A 320 3.68 -4.83 9.93
N THR A 321 3.46 -6.16 9.98
CA THR A 321 3.62 -6.94 11.21
C THR A 321 5.07 -6.94 11.68
N ILE A 322 6.03 -7.21 10.77
CA ILE A 322 7.47 -7.16 11.09
C ILE A 322 7.87 -5.73 11.52
N ALA A 323 7.42 -4.71 10.79
CA ALA A 323 7.70 -3.32 11.14
C ALA A 323 7.23 -2.98 12.56
N ASN A 324 6.02 -3.43 12.95
CA ASN A 324 5.50 -3.22 14.29
C ASN A 324 6.31 -3.97 15.37
N GLN A 325 6.76 -5.19 15.08
CA GLN A 325 7.59 -5.97 16.01
C GLN A 325 9.00 -5.38 16.18
N LEU A 326 9.57 -4.81 15.12
CA LEU A 326 10.90 -4.19 15.13
C LEU A 326 10.88 -2.79 15.74
N ALA A 327 9.74 -2.12 15.74
CA ALA A 327 9.64 -0.74 16.21
C ALA A 327 9.91 -0.65 17.72
N PRO A 328 10.82 0.22 18.18
CA PRO A 328 10.90 0.58 19.59
C PRO A 328 9.61 1.24 20.05
N LYS A 329 9.26 1.11 21.33
CA LYS A 329 8.08 1.77 21.92
C LYS A 329 8.11 3.27 21.64
N GLY A 330 7.00 3.81 21.10
CA GLY A 330 6.86 5.22 20.72
C GLY A 330 7.48 5.59 19.36
N ARG A 331 7.89 4.60 18.54
CA ARG A 331 8.38 4.79 17.16
C ARG A 331 7.64 3.93 16.14
N GLU A 332 6.50 3.39 16.51
CA GLU A 332 5.67 2.51 15.68
C GLU A 332 5.24 3.23 14.38
N GLY A 333 4.85 4.50 14.50
CA GLY A 333 4.47 5.32 13.36
C GLY A 333 5.63 5.56 12.38
N ALA A 334 6.83 5.84 12.89
CA ALA A 334 8.00 6.05 12.05
C ALA A 334 8.38 4.80 11.25
N TYR A 335 8.32 3.61 11.86
CA TYR A 335 8.60 2.34 11.20
C TYR A 335 7.55 2.01 10.14
N GLN A 336 6.27 2.21 10.44
CA GLN A 336 5.18 2.06 9.46
C GLN A 336 5.28 3.10 8.34
N GLY A 337 5.71 4.32 8.66
CA GLY A 337 5.97 5.37 7.68
C GLY A 337 7.05 4.98 6.66
N ILE A 338 8.14 4.35 7.11
CA ILE A 338 9.19 3.83 6.22
C ILE A 338 8.61 2.75 5.30
N VAL A 339 7.89 1.77 5.85
CA VAL A 339 7.27 0.69 5.07
C VAL A 339 6.32 1.25 4.01
N ASN A 340 5.46 2.19 4.37
CA ASN A 340 4.52 2.79 3.43
C ASN A 340 5.22 3.65 2.37
N SER A 341 6.30 4.34 2.72
CA SER A 341 7.11 5.10 1.77
C SER A 341 7.78 4.18 0.74
N ILE A 342 8.28 3.03 1.17
CA ILE A 342 8.87 2.01 0.29
C ILE A 342 7.82 1.43 -0.67
N SER A 343 6.63 1.10 -0.18
CA SER A 343 5.55 0.61 -1.03
C SER A 343 5.13 1.63 -2.08
N THR A 344 5.03 2.90 -1.67
CA THR A 344 4.70 4.01 -2.58
C THR A 344 5.83 4.27 -3.58
N GLY A 345 7.09 4.17 -3.13
CA GLY A 345 8.26 4.24 -4.00
C GLY A 345 8.28 3.14 -5.07
N GLY A 346 7.92 1.90 -4.70
CA GLY A 346 7.79 0.80 -5.65
C GLY A 346 6.71 1.05 -6.69
N ARG A 347 5.56 1.61 -6.28
CA ARG A 347 4.48 2.02 -7.19
C ARG A 347 4.87 3.17 -8.12
N MET A 348 5.74 4.06 -7.67
CA MET A 348 6.24 5.17 -8.47
C MET A 348 7.24 4.70 -9.53
N ILE A 349 8.19 3.85 -9.13
CA ILE A 349 9.31 3.43 -9.98
C ILE A 349 8.90 2.28 -10.91
N GLY A 350 8.04 1.37 -10.44
CA GLY A 350 7.70 0.13 -11.14
C GLY A 350 7.20 0.33 -12.57
N PRO A 351 6.17 1.16 -12.83
CA PRO A 351 5.66 1.38 -14.19
C PRO A 351 6.73 1.94 -15.15
N LEU A 352 7.58 2.85 -14.67
CA LEU A 352 8.66 3.42 -15.47
C LEU A 352 9.68 2.36 -15.86
N LEU A 353 10.15 1.56 -14.89
CA LEU A 353 11.10 0.47 -15.16
C LEU A 353 10.50 -0.56 -16.11
N GLY A 354 9.23 -0.92 -15.88
CA GLY A 354 8.55 -1.89 -16.75
C GLY A 354 8.37 -1.38 -18.16
N GLY A 355 7.95 -0.12 -18.35
CA GLY A 355 7.80 0.51 -19.65
C GLY A 355 9.13 0.54 -20.43
N LEU A 356 10.22 0.96 -19.77
CA LEU A 356 11.56 0.95 -20.39
C LEU A 356 11.97 -0.45 -20.87
N ILE A 357 11.69 -1.49 -20.07
CA ILE A 357 12.06 -2.86 -20.47
C ILE A 357 11.20 -3.33 -21.63
N VAL A 358 9.91 -3.04 -21.63
CA VAL A 358 9.00 -3.43 -22.72
C VAL A 358 9.37 -2.70 -24.00
N ASP A 359 9.66 -1.40 -23.93
CA ASP A 359 9.99 -0.58 -25.10
C ASP A 359 11.32 -0.99 -25.77
N PHE A 360 12.35 -1.38 -24.98
CA PHE A 360 13.67 -1.74 -25.51
C PHE A 360 13.85 -3.22 -25.79
N TYR A 361 13.04 -4.09 -25.16
CA TYR A 361 13.17 -5.54 -25.31
C TYR A 361 11.82 -6.19 -25.65
N SER A 362 11.11 -6.71 -24.66
CA SER A 362 9.75 -7.23 -24.80
C SER A 362 9.11 -7.45 -23.42
N ILE A 363 7.80 -7.74 -23.42
CA ILE A 363 7.06 -7.98 -22.18
C ILE A 363 7.46 -9.30 -21.51
N GLU A 364 7.86 -10.32 -22.27
CA GLU A 364 8.35 -11.59 -21.74
C GLU A 364 9.64 -11.40 -20.95
N TRP A 365 10.56 -10.57 -21.44
CA TRP A 365 11.77 -10.20 -20.72
C TRP A 365 11.45 -9.46 -19.42
N LEU A 366 10.44 -8.58 -19.42
CA LEU A 366 9.95 -7.94 -18.20
C LEU A 366 9.50 -8.98 -17.17
N PHE A 367 8.69 -9.96 -17.60
CA PHE A 367 8.18 -11.00 -16.70
C PHE A 367 9.29 -11.88 -16.13
N LEU A 368 10.24 -12.28 -16.95
CA LEU A 368 11.42 -13.06 -16.51
C LEU A 368 12.27 -12.25 -15.54
N LEU A 369 12.52 -10.98 -15.82
CA LEU A 369 13.30 -10.11 -14.95
C LEU A 369 12.61 -9.92 -13.58
N ILE A 370 11.31 -9.64 -13.57
CA ILE A 370 10.55 -9.49 -12.31
C ILE A 370 10.58 -10.80 -11.52
N SER A 371 10.36 -11.95 -12.17
CA SER A 371 10.47 -13.25 -11.49
C SER A 371 11.86 -13.46 -10.90
N GLY A 372 12.92 -13.17 -11.66
CA GLY A 372 14.29 -13.26 -11.18
C GLY A 372 14.60 -12.33 -10.01
N LEU A 373 14.17 -11.06 -10.07
CA LEU A 373 14.35 -10.08 -8.99
C LEU A 373 13.61 -10.50 -7.71
N LEU A 374 12.40 -11.05 -7.84
CA LEU A 374 11.65 -11.59 -6.71
C LEU A 374 12.43 -12.72 -6.04
N LEU A 375 12.92 -13.70 -6.79
CA LEU A 375 13.73 -14.79 -6.24
C LEU A 375 15.03 -14.28 -5.62
N LEU A 376 15.71 -13.32 -6.24
CA LEU A 376 16.91 -12.67 -5.71
C LEU A 376 16.63 -11.83 -4.46
N SER A 377 15.38 -11.49 -4.16
CA SER A 377 15.02 -10.80 -2.91
C SER A 377 14.89 -11.75 -1.71
N ILE A 378 14.77 -13.06 -1.91
CA ILE A 378 14.64 -14.05 -0.82
C ILE A 378 15.80 -14.02 0.17
N PRO A 379 17.07 -13.88 -0.23
CA PRO A 379 18.17 -13.68 0.70
C PRO A 379 17.97 -12.52 1.66
N LEU A 380 17.40 -11.39 1.23
CA LEU A 380 17.11 -10.25 2.11
C LEU A 380 16.15 -10.64 3.24
N VAL A 381 15.10 -11.39 2.92
CA VAL A 381 14.16 -11.95 3.90
C VAL A 381 14.83 -13.01 4.77
N SER A 382 15.76 -13.79 4.22
CA SER A 382 16.43 -14.86 4.95
C SER A 382 17.40 -14.36 6.01
N ILE A 383 17.97 -13.17 5.82
CA ILE A 383 19.02 -12.63 6.70
C ILE A 383 18.56 -11.43 7.56
N TYR A 384 17.30 -10.98 7.45
CA TYR A 384 16.87 -9.74 8.12
C TYR A 384 16.96 -9.81 9.66
N ASP A 385 16.88 -10.99 10.24
CA ASP A 385 16.97 -11.24 11.69
C ASP A 385 18.41 -11.30 12.21
N ARG A 386 19.43 -11.47 11.35
CA ARG A 386 20.84 -11.48 11.75
C ARG A 386 21.32 -10.22 12.51
N PRO A 387 20.91 -9.00 12.11
CA PRO A 387 21.23 -7.81 12.90
C PRO A 387 20.70 -7.87 14.34
N LEU A 388 19.53 -8.52 14.56
CA LEU A 388 18.93 -8.65 15.90
C LEU A 388 19.73 -9.59 16.78
N GLN A 389 20.24 -10.69 16.24
CA GLN A 389 21.12 -11.62 16.97
C GLN A 389 22.38 -10.89 17.48
N LYS A 390 22.94 -9.98 16.68
CA LYS A 390 24.07 -9.12 17.11
C LYS A 390 23.67 -8.12 18.20
N GLU A 391 22.42 -7.66 18.24
CA GLU A 391 21.90 -6.81 19.33
C GLU A 391 21.89 -7.60 20.64
N ASP A 392 21.40 -8.84 20.61
CA ASP A 392 21.32 -9.71 21.77
C ASP A 392 22.72 -10.09 22.30
N GLU A 393 23.65 -10.44 21.40
CA GLU A 393 25.06 -10.71 21.74
C GLU A 393 25.76 -9.49 22.38
N ALA A 394 25.51 -8.29 21.82
CA ALA A 394 26.08 -7.06 22.36
C ALA A 394 25.51 -6.69 23.74
N GLN A 395 24.26 -7.02 24.01
CA GLN A 395 23.62 -6.80 25.32
C GLN A 395 24.14 -7.81 26.35
N GLN A 396 24.31 -9.08 25.98
CA GLN A 396 24.89 -10.11 26.86
C GLN A 396 26.35 -9.85 27.21
N SER A 397 27.13 -9.28 26.31
CA SER A 397 28.54 -8.92 26.56
C SER A 397 28.70 -7.67 27.40
N ALA A 398 27.66 -6.87 27.59
CA ALA A 398 27.65 -5.64 28.39
C ALA A 398 27.05 -5.82 29.81
N SER A 399 26.41 -6.98 30.07
CA SER A 399 25.88 -7.39 31.37
C SER A 399 26.91 -8.20 32.14
#